data_578515935f1a062a3a2e13de3391e609
#
_entry.id   578515935f1a062a3a2e13de3391e609
#
_cell.length_a   1.000
_cell.length_b   1.000
_cell.length_c   1.000
_cell.angle_alpha   90.00
_cell.angle_beta   90.00
_cell.angle_gamma   90.00
#
_symmetry.space_group_name_H-M   'P 1'
#
loop_
_entity.id
_entity.type
_entity.pdbx_description
1 polymer ?
#
loop_
_entity_poly.entity_id
_entity_poly.type
_entity_poly.pdbx_seq_one_letter_code
_entity_poly.pdbx_strand_id
1 'polypeptide(L)'
;PIWLDDMFMGIPPVAWYSCIAGDKKQMYLSEAVRQIFQFADRMWVPGKNLFRHGWVEGMQDHPAFHWGRANGWALLTMCEVLDVLPEDYPQRDKILELFRAHVRGLAACQSGEGFWHQLLDRNDSYLETSATAIYVYCFAHAINKGWIDAMAYGPVAQLGWHAVTTQINVEGQVDGTCVGTGMAFDPAFRSEE
;
A
#
# COMPACT_ATOMS: atom_id res chain seq x y z
N PRO A 1 13.58 3.25 14.45
CA PRO A 1 13.07 3.32 13.09
C PRO A 1 11.61 2.90 13.05
N ILE A 2 10.86 3.43 12.09
CA ILE A 2 9.49 3.05 11.76
C ILE A 2 9.51 2.55 10.31
N TRP A 3 8.93 1.39 10.07
CA TRP A 3 8.78 0.79 8.75
C TRP A 3 7.39 1.07 8.21
N LEU A 4 7.26 1.23 6.89
CA LEU A 4 5.94 1.40 6.29
C LEU A 4 5.05 0.17 6.50
N ASP A 5 5.63 -1.01 6.62
CA ASP A 5 4.98 -2.28 6.96
C ASP A 5 4.20 -2.20 8.29
N ASP A 6 4.73 -1.48 9.28
CA ASP A 6 4.08 -1.29 10.58
C ASP A 6 2.68 -0.67 10.46
N MET A 7 2.46 0.08 9.38
CA MET A 7 1.15 0.66 9.10
C MET A 7 0.06 -0.41 8.99
N PHE A 8 0.34 -1.50 8.27
CA PHE A 8 -0.61 -2.61 8.12
C PHE A 8 -0.65 -3.52 9.35
N MET A 9 0.50 -3.76 9.97
CA MET A 9 0.57 -4.66 11.12
C MET A 9 -0.15 -4.11 12.36
N GLY A 10 -0.21 -2.78 12.50
CA GLY A 10 -0.79 -2.13 13.68
C GLY A 10 -2.19 -1.55 13.49
N ILE A 11 -2.47 -0.89 12.37
CA ILE A 11 -3.67 -0.06 12.21
C ILE A 11 -4.95 -0.86 11.93
N PRO A 12 -5.01 -1.81 10.97
CA PRO A 12 -6.22 -2.56 10.68
C PRO A 12 -6.80 -3.29 11.89
N PRO A 13 -6.01 -4.00 12.72
CA PRO A 13 -6.54 -4.62 13.93
C PRO A 13 -7.24 -3.63 14.88
N VAL A 14 -6.68 -2.43 15.05
CA VAL A 14 -7.27 -1.36 15.87
C VAL A 14 -8.59 -0.88 15.26
N ALA A 15 -8.61 -0.66 13.93
CA ALA A 15 -9.82 -0.23 13.23
C ALA A 15 -10.93 -1.29 13.31
N TRP A 16 -10.63 -2.56 13.03
CA TRP A 16 -11.60 -3.65 13.09
C TRP A 16 -12.08 -3.96 14.51
N TYR A 17 -11.21 -3.81 15.52
CA TYR A 17 -11.63 -3.95 16.91
C TYR A 17 -12.73 -2.95 17.31
N SER A 18 -12.77 -1.78 16.66
CA SER A 18 -13.84 -0.80 16.87
C SER A 18 -15.24 -1.37 16.64
N CYS A 19 -15.40 -2.39 15.77
CA CYS A 19 -16.68 -2.99 15.45
C CYS A 19 -17.30 -3.77 16.63
N ILE A 20 -16.48 -4.20 17.59
CA ILE A 20 -16.89 -4.97 18.77
C ILE A 20 -16.62 -4.23 20.07
N ALA A 21 -16.06 -3.03 20.02
CA ALA A 21 -15.58 -2.28 21.20
C ALA A 21 -16.70 -1.55 21.99
N GLY A 22 -17.96 -1.64 21.55
CA GLY A 22 -19.09 -1.00 22.21
C GLY A 22 -18.93 0.52 22.29
N ASP A 23 -18.99 1.06 23.49
CA ASP A 23 -18.87 2.51 23.81
C ASP A 23 -17.48 3.09 23.47
N LYS A 24 -16.46 2.24 23.33
CA LYS A 24 -15.10 2.64 22.94
C LYS A 24 -14.87 2.71 21.45
N LYS A 25 -15.87 2.41 20.61
CA LYS A 25 -15.77 2.41 19.14
C LYS A 25 -15.05 3.65 18.61
N GLN A 26 -15.49 4.83 19.03
CA GLN A 26 -14.95 6.10 18.54
C GLN A 26 -13.48 6.30 18.91
N MET A 27 -13.05 5.81 20.07
CA MET A 27 -11.65 5.87 20.51
C MET A 27 -10.74 5.07 19.56
N TYR A 28 -11.15 3.85 19.19
CA TYR A 28 -10.35 3.01 18.29
C TYR A 28 -10.35 3.54 16.85
N LEU A 29 -11.48 4.05 16.34
CA LEU A 29 -11.52 4.68 15.02
C LEU A 29 -10.63 5.92 14.95
N SER A 30 -10.70 6.79 15.97
CA SER A 30 -9.87 7.99 16.00
C SER A 30 -8.38 7.68 16.10
N GLU A 31 -8.02 6.63 16.82
CA GLU A 31 -6.63 6.17 16.92
C GLU A 31 -6.13 5.61 15.59
N ALA A 32 -6.90 4.76 14.91
CA ALA A 32 -6.53 4.23 13.59
C ALA A 32 -6.32 5.37 12.57
N VAL A 33 -7.26 6.31 12.51
CA VAL A 33 -7.17 7.48 11.62
C VAL A 33 -5.96 8.36 11.95
N ARG A 34 -5.72 8.63 13.23
CA ARG A 34 -4.56 9.40 13.70
C ARG A 34 -3.26 8.77 13.25
N GLN A 35 -3.13 7.44 13.37
CA GLN A 35 -1.91 6.73 12.96
C GLN A 35 -1.69 6.80 11.44
N ILE A 36 -2.73 6.65 10.60
CA ILE A 36 -2.59 6.83 9.15
C ILE A 36 -1.93 8.17 8.82
N PHE A 37 -2.42 9.27 9.40
CA PHE A 37 -1.84 10.59 9.13
C PHE A 37 -0.43 10.73 9.68
N GLN A 38 -0.10 10.11 10.81
CA GLN A 38 1.26 10.13 11.34
C GLN A 38 2.26 9.40 10.43
N PHE A 39 1.85 8.30 9.78
CA PHE A 39 2.65 7.65 8.74
C PHE A 39 2.77 8.53 7.50
N ALA A 40 1.67 9.13 7.05
CA ALA A 40 1.67 10.03 5.90
C ALA A 40 2.57 11.25 6.12
N ASP A 41 2.50 11.90 7.28
CA ASP A 41 3.33 13.06 7.63
C ASP A 41 4.84 12.76 7.55
N ARG A 42 5.23 11.51 7.84
CA ARG A 42 6.64 11.09 7.87
C ARG A 42 7.16 10.51 6.56
N MET A 43 6.31 9.79 5.84
CA MET A 43 6.77 8.91 4.75
C MET A 43 6.16 9.25 3.39
N TRP A 44 5.07 10.03 3.33
CA TRP A 44 4.45 10.39 2.06
C TRP A 44 5.32 11.34 1.24
N VAL A 45 5.48 11.06 -0.04
CA VAL A 45 6.19 11.89 -1.02
C VAL A 45 5.19 12.43 -2.03
N PRO A 46 4.64 13.65 -1.84
CA PRO A 46 3.55 14.19 -2.67
C PRO A 46 3.91 14.25 -4.16
N GLY A 47 5.16 14.60 -4.49
CA GLY A 47 5.61 14.70 -5.89
C GLY A 47 5.62 13.38 -6.66
N LYS A 48 5.61 12.23 -5.95
CA LYS A 48 5.55 10.89 -6.54
C LYS A 48 4.23 10.19 -6.28
N ASN A 49 3.44 10.65 -5.32
CA ASN A 49 2.25 9.96 -4.80
C ASN A 49 2.57 8.54 -4.27
N LEU A 50 3.73 8.38 -3.65
CA LEU A 50 4.22 7.13 -3.08
C LEU A 50 4.73 7.35 -1.66
N PHE A 51 4.77 6.27 -0.87
CA PHE A 51 5.39 6.28 0.45
C PHE A 51 6.85 5.84 0.38
N ARG A 52 7.70 6.44 1.21
CA ARG A 52 9.05 5.92 1.52
C ARG A 52 8.92 4.64 2.34
N HIS A 53 9.94 3.79 2.25
CA HIS A 53 9.95 2.52 2.98
C HIS A 53 10.10 2.67 4.50
N GLY A 54 10.86 3.67 4.96
CA GLY A 54 11.17 3.82 6.37
C GLY A 54 11.45 5.26 6.81
N TRP A 55 11.33 5.45 8.11
CA TRP A 55 11.68 6.69 8.79
C TRP A 55 12.48 6.39 10.06
N VAL A 56 13.54 7.17 10.32
CA VAL A 56 14.41 6.99 11.49
C VAL A 56 14.43 8.29 12.28
N GLU A 57 14.00 8.21 13.54
CA GLU A 57 13.99 9.35 14.45
C GLU A 57 15.41 9.88 14.70
N GLY A 58 15.55 11.20 14.69
CA GLY A 58 16.83 11.87 14.92
C GLY A 58 17.78 11.86 13.72
N MET A 59 17.40 11.27 12.57
CA MET A 59 18.17 11.35 11.33
C MET A 59 17.58 12.39 10.39
N GLN A 60 18.44 13.09 9.63
CA GLN A 60 18.01 14.00 8.57
C GLN A 60 17.71 13.23 7.30
N ASP A 61 18.49 12.21 7.00
CA ASP A 61 18.28 11.33 5.85
C ASP A 61 17.51 10.08 6.27
N HIS A 62 16.52 9.69 5.47
CA HIS A 62 15.71 8.50 5.67
C HIS A 62 15.80 7.57 4.46
N PRO A 63 15.53 6.25 4.61
CA PRO A 63 15.43 5.34 3.48
C PRO A 63 14.42 5.87 2.44
N ALA A 64 14.94 6.38 1.32
CA ALA A 64 14.13 7.12 0.33
C ALA A 64 13.51 6.21 -0.74
N PHE A 65 13.60 4.89 -0.59
CA PHE A 65 13.04 3.94 -1.56
C PHE A 65 11.54 3.85 -1.47
N HIS A 66 10.95 3.53 -2.59
CA HIS A 66 9.53 3.21 -2.71
C HIS A 66 9.38 1.70 -2.91
N TRP A 67 9.60 0.92 -1.85
CA TRP A 67 9.47 -0.53 -1.92
C TRP A 67 8.03 -0.94 -2.21
N GLY A 68 7.86 -1.81 -3.23
CA GLY A 68 6.55 -2.19 -3.77
C GLY A 68 5.64 -2.79 -2.70
N ARG A 69 6.06 -3.86 -2.04
CA ARG A 69 5.23 -4.52 -1.03
C ARG A 69 4.87 -3.61 0.15
N ALA A 70 5.78 -2.75 0.63
CA ALA A 70 5.46 -1.82 1.70
C ALA A 70 4.40 -0.79 1.28
N ASN A 71 4.49 -0.26 0.05
CA ASN A 71 3.43 0.59 -0.51
C ASN A 71 2.10 -0.18 -0.65
N GLY A 72 2.15 -1.48 -0.92
CA GLY A 72 0.99 -2.36 -0.88
C GLY A 72 0.37 -2.43 0.51
N TRP A 73 1.16 -2.61 1.54
CA TRP A 73 0.68 -2.60 2.93
C TRP A 73 0.01 -1.29 3.31
N ALA A 74 0.59 -0.15 2.90
CA ALA A 74 -0.02 1.15 3.14
C ALA A 74 -1.37 1.33 2.42
N LEU A 75 -1.46 0.88 1.15
CA LEU A 75 -2.71 0.94 0.39
C LEU A 75 -3.78 0.04 1.01
N LEU A 76 -3.42 -1.19 1.38
CA LEU A 76 -4.31 -2.16 2.02
C LEU A 76 -4.80 -1.66 3.39
N THR A 77 -3.92 -1.02 4.18
CA THR A 77 -4.32 -0.38 5.44
C THR A 77 -5.44 0.64 5.23
N MET A 78 -5.29 1.49 4.22
CA MET A 78 -6.32 2.48 3.92
C MET A 78 -7.63 1.83 3.44
N CYS A 79 -7.58 0.73 2.67
CA CYS A 79 -8.77 -0.04 2.32
C CYS A 79 -9.49 -0.56 3.57
N GLU A 80 -8.77 -1.24 4.45
CA GLU A 80 -9.32 -1.82 5.68
C GLU A 80 -9.94 -0.78 6.61
N VAL A 81 -9.30 0.36 6.75
CA VAL A 81 -9.81 1.45 7.60
C VAL A 81 -11.03 2.11 6.97
N LEU A 82 -11.01 2.37 5.65
CA LEU A 82 -12.15 2.93 4.92
C LEU A 82 -13.39 2.02 4.95
N ASP A 83 -13.21 0.70 5.03
CA ASP A 83 -14.32 -0.25 5.14
C ASP A 83 -15.08 -0.17 6.46
N VAL A 84 -14.39 0.18 7.54
CA VAL A 84 -15.00 0.28 8.88
C VAL A 84 -15.38 1.69 9.30
N LEU A 85 -14.81 2.72 8.66
CA LEU A 85 -15.16 4.12 8.93
C LEU A 85 -16.58 4.43 8.43
N PRO A 86 -17.44 5.05 9.26
CA PRO A 86 -18.71 5.60 8.79
C PRO A 86 -18.52 6.59 7.63
N GLU A 87 -19.51 6.67 6.73
CA GLU A 87 -19.42 7.58 5.59
C GLU A 87 -19.33 9.05 6.00
N ASP A 88 -19.96 9.40 7.11
CA ASP A 88 -19.98 10.75 7.69
C ASP A 88 -18.82 11.01 8.67
N TYR A 89 -17.83 10.11 8.74
CA TYR A 89 -16.68 10.31 9.65
C TYR A 89 -15.85 11.52 9.21
N PRO A 90 -15.55 12.49 10.10
CA PRO A 90 -15.02 13.81 9.73
C PRO A 90 -13.73 13.81 8.89
N GLN A 91 -12.92 12.76 9.00
CA GLN A 91 -11.62 12.66 8.31
C GLN A 91 -11.62 11.60 7.21
N ARG A 92 -12.77 10.96 6.94
CA ARG A 92 -12.87 9.91 5.90
C ARG A 92 -12.45 10.43 4.53
N ASP A 93 -12.92 11.61 4.15
CA ASP A 93 -12.60 12.20 2.84
C ASP A 93 -11.11 12.45 2.68
N LYS A 94 -10.41 12.87 3.74
CA LYS A 94 -8.95 13.08 3.69
C LYS A 94 -8.18 11.78 3.49
N ILE A 95 -8.64 10.67 4.12
CA ILE A 95 -8.04 9.35 3.88
C ILE A 95 -8.32 8.92 2.44
N LEU A 96 -9.53 9.13 1.95
CA LEU A 96 -9.91 8.79 0.59
C LEU A 96 -9.14 9.60 -0.46
N GLU A 97 -8.87 10.87 -0.20
CA GLU A 97 -7.98 11.71 -1.04
C GLU A 97 -6.54 11.18 -1.07
N LEU A 98 -5.98 10.82 0.09
CA LEU A 98 -4.65 10.20 0.19
C LEU A 98 -4.62 8.86 -0.55
N PHE A 99 -5.63 8.02 -0.36
CA PHE A 99 -5.80 6.76 -1.06
C PHE A 99 -5.82 6.94 -2.58
N ARG A 100 -6.64 7.87 -3.08
CA ARG A 100 -6.73 8.18 -4.52
C ARG A 100 -5.42 8.74 -5.09
N ALA A 101 -4.71 9.55 -4.32
CA ALA A 101 -3.39 10.02 -4.71
C ALA A 101 -2.40 8.85 -4.81
N HIS A 102 -2.41 7.95 -3.83
CA HIS A 102 -1.56 6.76 -3.83
C HIS A 102 -1.88 5.83 -5.01
N VAL A 103 -3.17 5.57 -5.30
CA VAL A 103 -3.60 4.81 -6.49
C VAL A 103 -3.04 5.42 -7.78
N ARG A 104 -3.07 6.75 -7.93
CA ARG A 104 -2.49 7.42 -9.12
C ARG A 104 -0.99 7.19 -9.24
N GLY A 105 -0.26 7.31 -8.13
CA GLY A 105 1.19 7.06 -8.11
C GLY A 105 1.53 5.63 -8.47
N LEU A 106 0.80 4.68 -7.89
CA LEU A 106 0.97 3.25 -8.16
C LEU A 106 0.64 2.89 -9.61
N ALA A 107 -0.49 3.36 -10.14
CA ALA A 107 -0.86 3.10 -11.53
C ALA A 107 0.19 3.61 -12.53
N ALA A 108 0.85 4.74 -12.23
CA ALA A 108 1.93 5.26 -13.06
C ALA A 108 3.21 4.42 -13.03
N CYS A 109 3.36 3.52 -12.04
CA CYS A 109 4.51 2.63 -11.88
C CYS A 109 4.28 1.21 -12.42
N GLN A 110 3.08 0.91 -12.98
CA GLN A 110 2.82 -0.41 -13.54
C GLN A 110 3.65 -0.63 -14.82
N SER A 111 4.32 -1.79 -14.91
CA SER A 111 5.04 -2.19 -16.12
C SER A 111 4.09 -2.56 -17.26
N GLY A 112 4.61 -2.58 -18.49
CA GLY A 112 3.84 -3.04 -19.65
C GLY A 112 3.38 -4.51 -19.57
N GLU A 113 4.02 -5.31 -18.72
CA GLU A 113 3.66 -6.71 -18.46
C GLU A 113 2.58 -6.85 -17.37
N GLY A 114 2.20 -5.74 -16.71
CA GLY A 114 1.17 -5.72 -15.68
C GLY A 114 1.68 -5.84 -14.25
N PHE A 115 2.94 -6.15 -14.05
CA PHE A 115 3.57 -6.19 -12.73
C PHE A 115 3.97 -4.80 -12.23
N TRP A 116 4.29 -4.73 -10.95
CA TRP A 116 5.08 -3.65 -10.37
C TRP A 116 6.47 -4.15 -10.00
N HIS A 117 7.44 -3.26 -10.10
CA HIS A 117 8.82 -3.55 -9.73
C HIS A 117 9.01 -3.61 -8.22
N GLN A 118 10.02 -4.33 -7.76
CA GLN A 118 10.45 -4.39 -6.35
C GLN A 118 10.63 -2.98 -5.77
N LEU A 119 11.25 -2.08 -6.52
CA LEU A 119 11.34 -0.65 -6.24
C LEU A 119 10.50 0.10 -7.30
N LEU A 120 9.43 0.77 -6.88
CA LEU A 120 8.39 1.29 -7.76
C LEU A 120 8.88 2.32 -8.79
N ASP A 121 9.91 3.07 -8.46
CA ASP A 121 10.51 4.09 -9.31
C ASP A 121 11.85 3.65 -9.94
N ARG A 122 12.11 2.33 -9.96
CA ARG A 122 13.33 1.72 -10.49
C ARG A 122 12.98 0.56 -11.40
N ASN A 123 12.87 0.86 -12.70
CA ASN A 123 12.55 -0.14 -13.73
C ASN A 123 13.67 -1.16 -13.97
N ASP A 124 14.84 -0.97 -13.36
CA ASP A 124 15.96 -1.88 -13.33
C ASP A 124 15.89 -2.91 -12.19
N SER A 125 14.94 -2.76 -11.25
CA SER A 125 14.64 -3.79 -10.26
C SER A 125 13.68 -4.85 -10.83
N TYR A 126 13.69 -6.05 -10.25
CA TYR A 126 12.85 -7.14 -10.76
C TYR A 126 11.35 -6.90 -10.58
N LEU A 127 10.53 -7.62 -11.36
CA LEU A 127 9.07 -7.62 -11.26
C LEU A 127 8.63 -8.46 -10.07
N GLU A 128 7.78 -7.90 -9.19
CA GLU A 128 7.49 -8.47 -7.88
C GLU A 128 6.01 -8.87 -7.76
N THR A 129 5.76 -10.14 -7.52
CA THR A 129 4.40 -10.72 -7.58
C THR A 129 3.56 -10.34 -6.36
N SER A 130 4.13 -10.29 -5.15
CA SER A 130 3.33 -10.04 -3.94
C SER A 130 2.78 -8.62 -3.88
N ALA A 131 3.58 -7.61 -4.24
CA ALA A 131 3.12 -6.23 -4.36
C ALA A 131 2.03 -6.11 -5.44
N THR A 132 2.25 -6.75 -6.59
CA THR A 132 1.28 -6.78 -7.70
C THR A 132 -0.06 -7.35 -7.23
N ALA A 133 -0.07 -8.46 -6.51
CA ALA A 133 -1.29 -9.07 -5.99
C ALA A 133 -2.04 -8.15 -5.01
N ILE A 134 -1.31 -7.48 -4.10
CA ILE A 134 -1.92 -6.53 -3.15
C ILE A 134 -2.55 -5.35 -3.90
N TYR A 135 -1.87 -4.77 -4.90
CA TYR A 135 -2.41 -3.64 -5.66
C TYR A 135 -3.65 -4.03 -6.46
N VAL A 136 -3.62 -5.18 -7.12
CA VAL A 136 -4.78 -5.71 -7.86
C VAL A 136 -5.99 -5.86 -6.94
N TYR A 137 -5.80 -6.45 -5.76
CA TYR A 137 -6.85 -6.55 -4.76
C TYR A 137 -7.41 -5.19 -4.36
N CYS A 138 -6.54 -4.26 -3.96
CA CYS A 138 -6.94 -2.93 -3.51
C CYS A 138 -7.65 -2.11 -4.60
N PHE A 139 -7.18 -2.19 -5.86
CA PHE A 139 -7.79 -1.50 -6.98
C PHE A 139 -9.19 -2.07 -7.28
N ALA A 140 -9.31 -3.40 -7.36
CA ALA A 140 -10.59 -4.07 -7.58
C ALA A 140 -11.59 -3.76 -6.45
N HIS A 141 -11.13 -3.82 -5.19
CA HIS A 141 -11.93 -3.46 -4.03
C HIS A 141 -12.42 -2.00 -4.09
N ALA A 142 -11.51 -1.06 -4.36
CA ALA A 142 -11.85 0.36 -4.45
C ALA A 142 -12.79 0.70 -5.61
N ILE A 143 -12.69 0.00 -6.74
CA ILE A 143 -13.64 0.09 -7.86
C ILE A 143 -15.02 -0.37 -7.40
N ASN A 144 -15.11 -1.53 -6.76
CA ASN A 144 -16.38 -2.09 -6.28
C ASN A 144 -17.06 -1.20 -5.23
N LYS A 145 -16.27 -0.47 -4.43
CA LYS A 145 -16.76 0.52 -3.45
C LYS A 145 -17.07 1.90 -4.06
N GLY A 146 -16.76 2.12 -5.33
CA GLY A 146 -16.93 3.43 -5.97
C GLY A 146 -15.93 4.50 -5.48
N TRP A 147 -14.82 4.09 -4.87
CA TRP A 147 -13.80 5.01 -4.38
C TRP A 147 -12.91 5.55 -5.49
N ILE A 148 -12.72 4.77 -6.55
CA ILE A 148 -11.95 5.14 -7.75
C ILE A 148 -12.74 4.79 -9.02
N ASP A 149 -12.39 5.45 -10.12
CA ASP A 149 -13.07 5.29 -11.40
C ASP A 149 -12.74 3.94 -12.08
N ALA A 150 -13.79 3.17 -12.40
CA ALA A 150 -13.66 1.85 -13.00
C ALA A 150 -13.09 1.90 -14.44
N MET A 151 -13.37 2.95 -15.20
CA MET A 151 -12.87 3.08 -16.57
C MET A 151 -11.38 3.40 -16.59
N ALA A 152 -10.91 4.21 -15.64
CA ALA A 152 -9.51 4.56 -15.52
C ALA A 152 -8.64 3.43 -14.95
N TYR A 153 -9.12 2.73 -13.91
CA TYR A 153 -8.30 1.79 -13.14
C TYR A 153 -8.66 0.32 -13.35
N GLY A 154 -9.78 0.02 -14.00
CA GLY A 154 -10.16 -1.35 -14.35
C GLY A 154 -9.13 -2.06 -15.23
N PRO A 155 -8.66 -1.44 -16.32
CA PRO A 155 -7.59 -2.03 -17.14
C PRO A 155 -6.29 -2.29 -16.37
N VAL A 156 -5.91 -1.39 -15.45
CA VAL A 156 -4.72 -1.55 -14.58
C VAL A 156 -4.87 -2.79 -13.69
N ALA A 157 -6.03 -2.92 -13.03
CA ALA A 157 -6.31 -4.08 -12.17
C ALA A 157 -6.37 -5.40 -12.98
N GLN A 158 -6.99 -5.40 -14.15
CA GLN A 158 -7.10 -6.58 -15.01
C GLN A 158 -5.74 -7.04 -15.55
N LEU A 159 -4.91 -6.10 -16.00
CA LEU A 159 -3.56 -6.41 -16.49
C LEU A 159 -2.69 -6.99 -15.35
N GLY A 160 -2.77 -6.38 -14.15
CA GLY A 160 -2.05 -6.88 -12.97
C GLY A 160 -2.55 -8.26 -12.53
N TRP A 161 -3.86 -8.51 -12.56
CA TRP A 161 -4.42 -9.82 -12.28
C TRP A 161 -3.92 -10.88 -13.25
N HIS A 162 -3.92 -10.56 -14.56
CA HIS A 162 -3.36 -11.46 -15.57
C HIS A 162 -1.88 -11.78 -15.26
N ALA A 163 -1.08 -10.76 -14.95
CA ALA A 163 0.32 -10.94 -14.57
C ALA A 163 0.47 -11.89 -13.38
N VAL A 164 -0.27 -11.68 -12.28
CA VAL A 164 -0.23 -12.57 -11.11
C VAL A 164 -0.57 -14.01 -11.45
N THR A 165 -1.58 -14.23 -12.30
CA THR A 165 -1.99 -15.61 -12.66
C THR A 165 -0.93 -16.37 -13.44
N THR A 166 -0.01 -15.69 -14.12
CA THR A 166 1.13 -16.34 -14.81
C THR A 166 2.20 -16.87 -13.83
N GLN A 167 2.16 -16.41 -12.59
CA GLN A 167 3.12 -16.81 -11.54
C GLN A 167 2.59 -17.94 -10.65
N ILE A 168 1.40 -18.47 -10.93
CA ILE A 168 0.82 -19.59 -10.18
C ILE A 168 1.17 -20.88 -10.91
N ASN A 169 1.98 -21.73 -10.28
CA ASN A 169 2.38 -23.02 -10.86
C ASN A 169 1.27 -24.09 -10.70
N VAL A 170 1.51 -25.27 -11.26
CA VAL A 170 0.52 -26.38 -11.28
C VAL A 170 0.22 -26.92 -9.88
N GLU A 171 1.09 -26.74 -8.90
CA GLU A 171 0.91 -27.10 -7.50
C GLU A 171 0.16 -26.01 -6.72
N GLY A 172 -0.16 -24.84 -7.34
CA GLY A 172 -0.82 -23.70 -6.70
C GLY A 172 0.13 -22.82 -5.88
N GLN A 173 1.43 -22.96 -6.07
CA GLN A 173 2.43 -22.07 -5.46
C GLN A 173 2.56 -20.80 -6.30
N VAL A 174 2.91 -19.69 -5.64
CA VAL A 174 3.09 -18.38 -6.28
C VAL A 174 4.57 -18.04 -6.32
N ASP A 175 5.11 -17.91 -7.53
CA ASP A 175 6.50 -17.58 -7.78
C ASP A 175 6.70 -16.06 -7.89
N GLY A 176 7.97 -15.60 -7.91
CA GLY A 176 8.34 -14.19 -8.10
C GLY A 176 7.98 -13.29 -6.93
N THR A 177 7.86 -13.84 -5.71
CA THR A 177 7.61 -13.07 -4.50
C THR A 177 8.93 -12.76 -3.79
N CYS A 178 9.13 -11.52 -3.35
CA CYS A 178 10.32 -11.18 -2.58
C CYS A 178 10.29 -11.82 -1.20
N VAL A 179 11.45 -12.21 -0.70
CA VAL A 179 11.66 -12.64 0.70
C VAL A 179 11.57 -11.44 1.65
N GLY A 180 11.68 -11.66 2.95
CA GLY A 180 11.73 -10.58 3.93
C GLY A 180 12.98 -9.73 3.74
N THR A 181 12.84 -8.42 3.68
CA THR A 181 13.94 -7.48 3.42
C THR A 181 14.25 -6.62 4.64
N GLY A 182 15.54 -6.21 4.79
CA GLY A 182 15.97 -5.25 5.80
C GLY A 182 15.71 -3.79 5.39
N MET A 183 15.80 -2.85 6.33
CA MET A 183 15.82 -1.42 6.03
C MET A 183 17.25 -1.04 5.59
N ALA A 184 17.41 -0.56 4.34
CA ALA A 184 18.69 -0.13 3.80
C ALA A 184 18.61 1.32 3.29
N PHE A 185 19.77 1.97 3.20
CA PHE A 185 19.90 3.31 2.61
C PHE A 185 20.36 3.24 1.15
N ASP A 186 20.90 2.09 0.71
CA ASP A 186 21.36 1.85 -0.66
C ASP A 186 20.27 1.12 -1.47
N PRO A 187 19.81 1.69 -2.59
CA PRO A 187 18.86 1.02 -3.47
C PRO A 187 19.40 -0.29 -4.09
N ALA A 188 20.68 -0.41 -4.33
CA ALA A 188 21.30 -1.61 -4.90
C ALA A 188 21.10 -2.83 -3.99
N PHE A 189 21.10 -2.65 -2.67
CA PHE A 189 20.86 -3.73 -1.70
C PHE A 189 19.48 -4.41 -1.86
N ARG A 190 18.51 -3.72 -2.47
CA ARG A 190 17.14 -4.19 -2.63
C ARG A 190 16.80 -4.70 -4.03
N SER A 191 17.63 -4.42 -5.02
CA SER A 191 17.40 -4.84 -6.40
C SER A 191 17.83 -6.29 -6.66
N GLU A 192 18.58 -6.89 -5.74
CA GLU A 192 19.18 -8.22 -5.89
C GLU A 192 18.52 -9.31 -5.05
N GLU A 193 17.56 -8.96 -4.16
CA GLU A 193 16.81 -9.90 -3.33
C GLU A 193 15.47 -10.31 -3.97
#